data_afa810b02b108cdce718949f1d9f8ad5
#
_entry.id   afa810b02b108cdce718949f1d9f8ad5
#
_cell.length_a   1.000
_cell.length_b   1.000
_cell.length_c   1.000
_cell.angle_alpha   90.00
_cell.angle_beta   90.00
_cell.angle_gamma   90.00
#
_symmetry.space_group_name_H-M   'P 1'
#
loop_
_entity.id
_entity.type
_entity.pdbx_description
1 polymer ?
#
loop_
_entity_poly.entity_id
_entity_poly.type
_entity_poly.pdbx_seq_one_letter_code
_entity_poly.pdbx_strand_id
1 'polypeptide(L)'
;MADENSKTVMPKQRQRGPMGGRGFGGGRSVEKAKDFKGTMLKLLGYVGQHKVAVFFGIAFAICSVIFNIVGPKVLGQVTTRLYEGLVAKVSGTGAVDFDWIGKTLLFLLGLYLASSACNLVQGWLMSGVTQKICFRMRKEIAHKISVVPMSYFNGHSKGDVLSRITNDVDTLGQSLNQSITQLITSVTQILGVLVMMLSISLPLTGVTVLTLPAAAIIMMVMIHFSQPYFREQQQVLGAVNGIIEEDFAGQNVIQVFDRADAAVAEFDEKNDRLFISGWRSQFLSGLMMPLMSLVGNMGYVGVVVVGAQLALTGNATPGDIQSFIQYVRNFTQPVQQLGNVGNTLQSMAAATERVFEFLAAPEEEQATDAQVAEERPGLVEFDHVRFGYVPGQTIIHDFSCVAEPGQTVAIVGPTGAGKTTLIKLLQRFYDVDGGSLRVEGIDVRDWDRAALREEFAMVLQDTWLFNGTIRENIRYGRPDATDAEVEAAAKAARCDHFIHTLAGGYDFVINEEGTNLSQGQRQLVTIARAILADRPALILDEATSNVDTRTEELIQRAMDELMRGRTSFVIAHRLSTIRNADVILVLRDGDIVEKGTHEELLAKGGFYAELYNSQFEDAA
;
A
#
# COMPACT_ATOMS: atom_id res chain seq x y z
N MET A 1 -29.10 -55.22 -17.17
CA MET A 1 -27.93 -55.15 -18.05
C MET A 1 -27.87 -53.72 -18.51
N ALA A 2 -27.11 -52.95 -17.82
CA ALA A 2 -25.73 -52.52 -18.08
C ALA A 2 -25.74 -51.38 -19.11
N ASP A 3 -25.19 -50.26 -18.99
CA ASP A 3 -24.03 -49.75 -18.25
C ASP A 3 -24.09 -48.22 -18.32
N GLU A 4 -23.89 -47.51 -17.27
CA GLU A 4 -22.61 -47.02 -16.71
C GLU A 4 -22.06 -45.75 -17.38
N ASN A 5 -21.92 -44.76 -16.52
CA ASN A 5 -20.82 -43.79 -16.48
C ASN A 5 -20.57 -42.82 -17.64
N SER A 6 -21.13 -41.64 -17.52
CA SER A 6 -20.38 -40.44 -17.90
C SER A 6 -20.19 -39.52 -16.68
N LYS A 7 -19.07 -39.69 -15.99
CA LYS A 7 -18.56 -38.71 -15.01
C LYS A 7 -18.11 -37.45 -15.73
N THR A 8 -18.97 -36.46 -15.76
CA THR A 8 -18.61 -35.11 -16.15
C THR A 8 -17.68 -34.55 -15.07
N VAL A 9 -16.40 -34.49 -15.38
CA VAL A 9 -15.37 -33.84 -14.53
C VAL A 9 -15.61 -32.35 -14.58
N MET A 10 -16.25 -31.80 -13.56
CA MET A 10 -16.28 -30.36 -13.33
C MET A 10 -14.85 -29.88 -13.05
N PRO A 11 -14.39 -28.78 -13.67
CA PRO A 11 -13.10 -28.19 -13.33
C PRO A 11 -13.18 -27.68 -11.89
N LYS A 12 -12.22 -28.08 -11.06
CA LYS A 12 -12.04 -27.55 -9.70
C LYS A 12 -11.95 -26.03 -9.76
N GLN A 13 -13.01 -25.36 -9.36
CA GLN A 13 -12.95 -23.96 -8.98
C GLN A 13 -11.85 -23.81 -7.91
N ARG A 14 -10.79 -23.07 -8.25
CA ARG A 14 -9.86 -22.55 -7.26
C ARG A 14 -10.69 -21.68 -6.31
N GLN A 15 -10.93 -22.16 -5.11
CA GLN A 15 -11.44 -21.36 -4.01
C GLN A 15 -10.50 -20.17 -3.85
N ARG A 16 -10.94 -19.00 -4.29
CA ARG A 16 -10.38 -17.72 -3.85
C ARG A 16 -10.72 -17.64 -2.38
N GLY A 17 -9.72 -17.71 -1.52
CA GLY A 17 -9.88 -17.47 -0.09
C GLY A 17 -10.47 -16.08 0.15
N PRO A 18 -11.20 -15.90 1.25
CA PRO A 18 -11.81 -14.61 1.59
C PRO A 18 -10.72 -13.53 1.69
N MET A 19 -11.06 -12.34 1.20
CA MET A 19 -10.25 -11.13 1.31
C MET A 19 -9.86 -10.90 2.77
N GLY A 20 -8.59 -11.12 3.09
CA GLY A 20 -8.05 -10.81 4.41
C GLY A 20 -8.01 -9.32 4.63
N GLY A 21 -8.87 -8.82 5.50
CA GLY A 21 -8.81 -7.49 6.06
C GLY A 21 -7.49 -7.28 6.80
N ARG A 22 -6.87 -6.15 6.61
CA ARG A 22 -5.58 -5.79 7.20
C ARG A 22 -5.77 -5.28 8.62
N GLY A 23 -5.62 -6.17 9.61
CA GLY A 23 -5.39 -5.78 11.00
C GLY A 23 -4.03 -5.08 11.15
N PHE A 24 -4.01 -3.93 11.79
CA PHE A 24 -2.82 -3.22 12.24
C PHE A 24 -1.97 -4.15 13.14
N GLY A 25 -0.72 -4.42 12.75
CA GLY A 25 0.31 -4.91 13.67
C GLY A 25 0.56 -6.42 13.76
N GLY A 26 0.18 -7.26 12.80
CA GLY A 26 0.58 -8.68 12.77
C GLY A 26 1.78 -8.90 11.82
N GLY A 27 2.88 -9.50 12.33
CA GLY A 27 4.05 -9.84 11.52
C GLY A 27 3.66 -10.69 10.32
N ARG A 28 3.68 -10.09 9.14
CA ARG A 28 3.49 -10.78 7.85
C ARG A 28 4.49 -11.93 7.76
N SER A 29 4.02 -13.11 7.38
CA SER A 29 4.93 -14.11 6.81
C SER A 29 5.78 -13.39 5.76
N VAL A 30 7.10 -13.49 5.86
CA VAL A 30 8.03 -12.84 4.93
C VAL A 30 7.69 -13.33 3.53
N GLU A 31 6.91 -12.53 2.80
CA GLU A 31 6.57 -12.79 1.42
C GLU A 31 7.87 -12.72 0.63
N LYS A 32 8.24 -13.81 -0.01
CA LYS A 32 9.51 -13.87 -0.76
C LYS A 32 9.32 -13.17 -2.09
N ALA A 33 10.22 -12.26 -2.42
CA ALA A 33 10.27 -11.66 -3.76
C ALA A 33 10.41 -12.77 -4.81
N LYS A 34 9.65 -12.66 -5.90
CA LYS A 34 9.69 -13.59 -7.04
C LYS A 34 10.99 -13.41 -7.82
N ASP A 35 11.37 -12.14 -8.08
CA ASP A 35 12.64 -11.77 -8.73
C ASP A 35 13.47 -10.85 -7.80
N PHE A 36 14.13 -11.47 -6.82
CA PHE A 36 15.01 -10.76 -5.89
C PHE A 36 16.12 -9.98 -6.61
N LYS A 37 16.79 -10.63 -7.60
CA LYS A 37 17.96 -10.05 -8.27
C LYS A 37 17.58 -8.85 -9.15
N GLY A 38 16.53 -8.97 -9.96
CA GLY A 38 16.06 -7.88 -10.81
C GLY A 38 15.56 -6.70 -10.00
N THR A 39 14.81 -6.96 -8.93
CA THR A 39 14.31 -5.93 -8.02
C THR A 39 15.44 -5.17 -7.33
N MET A 40 16.45 -5.88 -6.81
CA MET A 40 17.61 -5.25 -6.18
C MET A 40 18.44 -4.42 -7.17
N LEU A 41 18.60 -4.86 -8.41
CA LEU A 41 19.30 -4.08 -9.44
C LEU A 41 18.56 -2.78 -9.78
N LYS A 42 17.22 -2.81 -9.89
CA LYS A 42 16.41 -1.60 -10.08
C LYS A 42 16.54 -0.66 -8.89
N LEU A 43 16.47 -1.18 -7.66
CA LEU A 43 16.65 -0.39 -6.44
C LEU A 43 18.04 0.27 -6.38
N LEU A 44 19.10 -0.46 -6.76
CA LEU A 44 20.45 0.10 -6.86
C LEU A 44 20.52 1.28 -7.85
N GLY A 45 19.69 1.31 -8.89
CA GLY A 45 19.56 2.45 -9.79
C GLY A 45 19.07 3.71 -9.06
N TYR A 46 18.10 3.60 -8.14
CA TYR A 46 17.64 4.71 -7.31
C TYR A 46 18.71 5.16 -6.31
N VAL A 47 19.37 4.22 -5.66
CA VAL A 47 20.49 4.50 -4.74
C VAL A 47 21.66 5.15 -5.46
N GLY A 48 21.96 4.72 -6.70
CA GLY A 48 23.06 5.21 -7.52
C GLY A 48 22.99 6.71 -7.86
N GLN A 49 21.81 7.32 -7.81
CA GLN A 49 21.67 8.77 -7.98
C GLN A 49 22.26 9.56 -6.79
N HIS A 50 22.40 8.92 -5.63
CA HIS A 50 22.97 9.49 -4.41
C HIS A 50 24.35 8.91 -4.08
N LYS A 51 25.09 8.41 -5.11
CA LYS A 51 26.35 7.68 -4.96
C LYS A 51 27.39 8.37 -4.07
N VAL A 52 27.47 9.70 -4.10
CA VAL A 52 28.42 10.46 -3.27
C VAL A 52 28.08 10.36 -1.79
N ALA A 53 26.82 10.59 -1.43
CA ALA A 53 26.37 10.50 -0.03
C ALA A 53 26.48 9.06 0.50
N VAL A 54 26.16 8.06 -0.33
CA VAL A 54 26.29 6.65 0.00
C VAL A 54 27.77 6.27 0.20
N PHE A 55 28.67 6.73 -0.69
CA PHE A 55 30.11 6.49 -0.55
C PHE A 55 30.66 7.04 0.76
N PHE A 56 30.36 8.32 1.10
CA PHE A 56 30.77 8.89 2.37
C PHE A 56 30.12 8.19 3.57
N GLY A 57 28.84 7.83 3.47
CA GLY A 57 28.15 7.05 4.50
C GLY A 57 28.86 5.72 4.80
N ILE A 58 29.23 4.97 3.74
CA ILE A 58 30.02 3.73 3.85
C ILE A 58 31.41 4.00 4.44
N ALA A 59 32.10 5.03 3.98
CA ALA A 59 33.43 5.37 4.48
C ALA A 59 33.40 5.72 5.98
N PHE A 60 32.44 6.52 6.43
CA PHE A 60 32.26 6.84 7.85
C PHE A 60 31.86 5.62 8.68
N ALA A 61 31.03 4.72 8.14
CA ALA A 61 30.70 3.45 8.81
C ALA A 61 31.95 2.59 9.04
N ILE A 62 32.80 2.42 8.01
CA ILE A 62 34.04 1.68 8.10
C ILE A 62 34.99 2.33 9.09
N CYS A 63 35.19 3.65 9.03
CA CYS A 63 36.03 4.39 9.98
C CYS A 63 35.55 4.22 11.42
N SER A 64 34.25 4.35 11.67
CA SER A 64 33.65 4.15 12.99
C SER A 64 33.97 2.76 13.54
N VAL A 65 33.80 1.72 12.71
CA VAL A 65 34.08 0.34 13.12
C VAL A 65 35.59 0.13 13.39
N ILE A 66 36.47 0.68 12.55
CA ILE A 66 37.94 0.57 12.75
C ILE A 66 38.36 1.19 14.09
N PHE A 67 37.85 2.41 14.40
CA PHE A 67 38.17 3.05 15.68
C PHE A 67 37.67 2.22 16.87
N ASN A 68 36.51 1.60 16.76
CA ASN A 68 35.96 0.72 17.79
C ASN A 68 36.77 -0.57 17.99
N ILE A 69 37.24 -1.18 16.87
CA ILE A 69 38.01 -2.43 16.91
C ILE A 69 39.40 -2.25 17.53
N VAL A 70 40.03 -1.07 17.39
CA VAL A 70 41.36 -0.79 17.98
C VAL A 70 41.27 -0.67 19.51
N GLY A 71 40.11 -0.25 20.04
CA GLY A 71 39.90 -0.03 21.46
C GLY A 71 40.32 -1.16 22.40
N PRO A 72 39.91 -2.42 22.18
CA PRO A 72 40.27 -3.55 23.03
C PRO A 72 41.79 -3.79 23.10
N LYS A 73 42.53 -3.61 21.98
CA LYS A 73 43.99 -3.76 21.95
C LYS A 73 44.71 -2.69 22.79
N VAL A 74 44.26 -1.42 22.66
CA VAL A 74 44.81 -0.32 23.43
C VAL A 74 44.53 -0.50 24.92
N LEU A 75 43.31 -0.92 25.27
CA LEU A 75 42.96 -1.23 26.67
C LEU A 75 43.76 -2.40 27.21
N GLY A 76 44.05 -3.44 26.40
CA GLY A 76 44.93 -4.55 26.77
C GLY A 76 46.35 -4.08 27.09
N GLN A 77 46.89 -3.15 26.30
CA GLN A 77 48.23 -2.58 26.60
C GLN A 77 48.25 -1.83 27.95
N VAL A 78 47.18 -1.10 28.26
CA VAL A 78 47.02 -0.43 29.58
C VAL A 78 47.01 -1.47 30.69
N THR A 79 46.28 -2.58 30.52
CA THR A 79 46.21 -3.66 31.52
C THR A 79 47.58 -4.36 31.72
N THR A 80 48.33 -4.61 30.68
CA THR A 80 49.68 -5.19 30.76
C THR A 80 50.62 -4.24 31.51
N ARG A 81 50.65 -2.95 31.16
CA ARG A 81 51.49 -1.95 31.85
C ARG A 81 51.12 -1.76 33.33
N LEU A 82 49.83 -1.81 33.64
CA LEU A 82 49.35 -1.77 35.03
C LEU A 82 49.85 -2.99 35.81
N TYR A 83 49.73 -4.20 35.20
CA TYR A 83 50.18 -5.43 35.82
C TYR A 83 51.73 -5.43 36.04
N GLU A 84 52.51 -5.07 35.02
CA GLU A 84 53.97 -4.95 35.11
C GLU A 84 54.40 -3.96 36.20
N GLY A 85 53.76 -2.79 36.25
CA GLY A 85 54.03 -1.77 37.26
C GLY A 85 53.66 -2.20 38.69
N LEU A 86 52.60 -2.98 38.87
CA LEU A 86 52.21 -3.58 40.14
C LEU A 86 53.26 -4.62 40.60
N VAL A 87 53.69 -5.51 39.70
CA VAL A 87 54.73 -6.51 39.98
C VAL A 87 56.05 -5.83 40.34
N ALA A 88 56.47 -4.80 39.58
CA ALA A 88 57.67 -4.02 39.85
C ALA A 88 57.57 -3.28 41.23
N LYS A 89 56.40 -2.75 41.60
CA LYS A 89 56.19 -2.12 42.90
C LYS A 89 56.27 -3.12 44.05
N VAL A 90 55.69 -4.33 43.91
CA VAL A 90 55.75 -5.38 44.92
C VAL A 90 57.20 -5.92 45.06
N SER A 91 57.95 -6.06 43.94
CA SER A 91 59.34 -6.46 43.94
C SER A 91 60.31 -5.38 44.35
N GLY A 92 59.87 -4.16 44.63
CA GLY A 92 60.72 -3.03 45.00
C GLY A 92 61.58 -2.46 43.88
N THR A 93 61.33 -2.84 42.62
CA THR A 93 62.13 -2.51 41.44
C THR A 93 61.61 -1.34 40.63
N GLY A 94 60.39 -0.85 40.93
CA GLY A 94 59.76 0.27 40.18
C GLY A 94 58.41 0.71 40.70
N ALA A 95 57.72 1.56 39.96
CA ALA A 95 56.40 2.07 40.26
C ALA A 95 55.46 1.98 39.04
N VAL A 96 54.17 2.07 39.25
CA VAL A 96 53.17 2.15 38.18
C VAL A 96 53.25 3.50 37.47
N ASP A 97 53.36 3.48 36.14
CA ASP A 97 53.41 4.66 35.28
C ASP A 97 51.99 5.18 34.99
N PHE A 98 51.45 5.95 35.94
CA PHE A 98 50.11 6.53 35.80
C PHE A 98 50.03 7.61 34.72
N ASP A 99 51.14 8.28 34.36
CA ASP A 99 51.15 9.32 33.33
C ASP A 99 50.95 8.68 31.94
N TRP A 100 51.66 7.60 31.63
CA TRP A 100 51.46 6.84 30.38
C TRP A 100 50.05 6.25 30.31
N ILE A 101 49.56 5.66 31.41
CA ILE A 101 48.21 5.07 31.48
C ILE A 101 47.16 6.16 31.21
N GLY A 102 47.28 7.33 31.85
CA GLY A 102 46.38 8.43 31.67
C GLY A 102 46.35 8.97 30.24
N LYS A 103 47.52 9.16 29.61
CA LYS A 103 47.61 9.58 28.20
C LYS A 103 46.99 8.53 27.24
N THR A 104 47.22 7.26 27.50
CA THR A 104 46.67 6.17 26.66
C THR A 104 45.14 6.05 26.82
N LEU A 105 44.59 6.25 28.01
CA LEU A 105 43.14 6.29 28.26
C LEU A 105 42.47 7.53 27.61
N LEU A 106 43.14 8.69 27.63
CA LEU A 106 42.69 9.87 26.93
C LEU A 106 42.67 9.68 25.41
N PHE A 107 43.70 9.01 24.86
CA PHE A 107 43.76 8.61 23.46
C PHE A 107 42.61 7.64 23.12
N LEU A 108 42.33 6.64 23.95
CA LEU A 108 41.23 5.70 23.80
C LEU A 108 39.85 6.44 23.84
N LEU A 109 39.69 7.37 24.76
CA LEU A 109 38.48 8.22 24.80
C LEU A 109 38.32 9.01 23.51
N GLY A 110 39.42 9.58 22.97
CA GLY A 110 39.42 10.27 21.68
C GLY A 110 38.99 9.35 20.52
N LEU A 111 39.48 8.10 20.49
CA LEU A 111 39.05 7.11 19.49
C LEU A 111 37.55 6.79 19.57
N TYR A 112 37.01 6.61 20.77
CA TYR A 112 35.56 6.35 20.94
C TYR A 112 34.70 7.57 20.57
N LEU A 113 35.14 8.77 20.89
CA LEU A 113 34.47 10.01 20.48
C LEU A 113 34.49 10.15 18.95
N ALA A 114 35.64 9.88 18.30
CA ALA A 114 35.76 9.88 16.85
C ALA A 114 34.87 8.80 16.20
N SER A 115 34.83 7.60 16.77
CA SER A 115 33.94 6.51 16.31
C SER A 115 32.48 6.95 16.39
N SER A 116 32.06 7.54 17.53
CA SER A 116 30.69 8.03 17.72
C SER A 116 30.33 9.15 16.74
N ALA A 117 31.24 10.09 16.51
CA ALA A 117 31.07 11.16 15.54
C ALA A 117 30.91 10.63 14.11
N CYS A 118 31.76 9.67 13.71
CA CYS A 118 31.65 9.00 12.41
C CYS A 118 30.31 8.27 12.27
N ASN A 119 29.86 7.57 13.31
CA ASN A 119 28.57 6.86 13.30
C ASN A 119 27.38 7.83 13.19
N LEU A 120 27.43 8.98 13.88
CA LEU A 120 26.42 10.03 13.79
C LEU A 120 26.33 10.60 12.37
N VAL A 121 27.47 10.96 11.76
CA VAL A 121 27.53 11.48 10.38
C VAL A 121 27.01 10.44 9.39
N GLN A 122 27.42 9.18 9.54
CA GLN A 122 26.94 8.07 8.71
C GLN A 122 25.42 7.91 8.82
N GLY A 123 24.87 7.91 10.04
CA GLY A 123 23.43 7.79 10.25
C GLY A 123 22.65 8.95 9.61
N TRP A 124 23.15 10.18 9.74
CA TRP A 124 22.55 11.36 9.13
C TRP A 124 22.56 11.30 7.59
N LEU A 125 23.69 10.90 6.98
CA LEU A 125 23.80 10.75 5.52
C LEU A 125 22.86 9.66 4.99
N MET A 126 22.87 8.47 5.62
CA MET A 126 22.07 7.33 5.15
C MET A 126 20.58 7.56 5.34
N SER A 127 20.17 8.17 6.47
CA SER A 127 18.78 8.56 6.66
C SER A 127 18.33 9.59 5.61
N GLY A 128 19.17 10.58 5.30
CA GLY A 128 18.88 11.58 4.25
C GLY A 128 18.72 10.95 2.86
N VAL A 129 19.56 9.99 2.49
CA VAL A 129 19.45 9.26 1.21
C VAL A 129 18.16 8.44 1.18
N THR A 130 17.88 7.69 2.22
CA THR A 130 16.69 6.84 2.33
C THR A 130 15.41 7.66 2.18
N GLN A 131 15.31 8.78 2.91
CA GLN A 131 14.11 9.63 2.84
C GLN A 131 13.91 10.26 1.45
N LYS A 132 14.99 10.64 0.76
CA LYS A 132 14.89 11.13 -0.63
C LYS A 132 14.39 10.05 -1.60
N ILE A 133 14.82 8.80 -1.42
CA ILE A 133 14.34 7.66 -2.23
C ILE A 133 12.84 7.43 -1.97
N CYS A 134 12.42 7.35 -0.70
CA CYS A 134 11.02 7.18 -0.32
C CYS A 134 10.13 8.33 -0.84
N PHE A 135 10.58 9.58 -0.69
CA PHE A 135 9.88 10.75 -1.20
C PHE A 135 9.66 10.66 -2.72
N ARG A 136 10.71 10.32 -3.46
CA ARG A 136 10.64 10.16 -4.91
C ARG A 136 9.68 9.05 -5.31
N MET A 137 9.77 7.87 -4.67
CA MET A 137 8.88 6.75 -4.96
C MET A 137 7.42 7.10 -4.69
N ARG A 138 7.12 7.76 -3.55
CA ARG A 138 5.75 8.23 -3.28
C ARG A 138 5.24 9.21 -4.34
N LYS A 139 6.10 10.12 -4.79
CA LYS A 139 5.74 11.07 -5.87
C LYS A 139 5.46 10.33 -7.19
N GLU A 140 6.30 9.35 -7.57
CA GLU A 140 6.11 8.53 -8.77
C GLU A 140 4.83 7.69 -8.68
N ILE A 141 4.55 7.09 -7.51
CA ILE A 141 3.31 6.32 -7.28
C ILE A 141 2.08 7.25 -7.34
N ALA A 142 2.13 8.42 -6.71
CA ALA A 142 1.02 9.38 -6.73
C ALA A 142 0.71 9.85 -8.16
N HIS A 143 1.73 10.13 -8.96
CA HIS A 143 1.55 10.42 -10.39
C HIS A 143 0.97 9.22 -11.13
N LYS A 144 1.50 8.01 -10.86
CA LYS A 144 1.06 6.78 -11.53
C LYS A 144 -0.43 6.50 -11.31
N ILE A 145 -0.95 6.79 -10.11
CA ILE A 145 -2.39 6.63 -9.80
C ILE A 145 -3.26 7.46 -10.75
N SER A 146 -2.82 8.65 -11.16
CA SER A 146 -3.60 9.52 -12.03
C SER A 146 -3.56 9.14 -13.51
N VAL A 147 -2.63 8.27 -13.92
CA VAL A 147 -2.43 7.89 -15.34
C VAL A 147 -2.67 6.41 -15.63
N VAL A 148 -2.93 5.60 -14.61
CA VAL A 148 -3.25 4.17 -14.76
C VAL A 148 -4.71 4.01 -15.18
N PRO A 149 -5.04 3.14 -16.17
CA PRO A 149 -6.40 2.95 -16.65
C PRO A 149 -7.33 2.36 -15.56
N MET A 150 -8.61 2.68 -15.65
CA MET A 150 -9.64 2.22 -14.69
C MET A 150 -9.73 0.69 -14.60
N SER A 151 -9.39 -0.01 -15.68
CA SER A 151 -9.32 -1.49 -15.74
C SER A 151 -8.36 -2.07 -14.69
N TYR A 152 -7.26 -1.39 -14.39
CA TYR A 152 -6.31 -1.79 -13.36
C TYR A 152 -6.96 -1.80 -11.97
N PHE A 153 -7.70 -0.74 -11.63
CA PHE A 153 -8.37 -0.62 -10.33
C PHE A 153 -9.52 -1.62 -10.15
N ASN A 154 -10.18 -2.03 -11.24
CA ASN A 154 -11.20 -3.08 -11.18
C ASN A 154 -10.60 -4.48 -10.90
N GLY A 155 -9.34 -4.71 -11.28
CA GLY A 155 -8.60 -5.95 -11.02
C GLY A 155 -7.90 -6.01 -9.66
N HIS A 156 -7.76 -4.88 -8.96
CA HIS A 156 -7.03 -4.76 -7.70
C HIS A 156 -7.88 -4.07 -6.62
N SER A 157 -7.75 -4.51 -5.38
CA SER A 157 -8.45 -3.83 -4.28
C SER A 157 -7.86 -2.44 -4.02
N LYS A 158 -8.71 -1.45 -3.72
CA LYS A 158 -8.28 -0.09 -3.36
C LYS A 158 -7.27 -0.11 -2.19
N GLY A 159 -7.50 -0.97 -1.20
CA GLY A 159 -6.61 -1.14 -0.06
C GLY A 159 -5.23 -1.69 -0.43
N ASP A 160 -5.13 -2.53 -1.47
CA ASP A 160 -3.83 -3.04 -1.94
C ASP A 160 -2.99 -1.92 -2.58
N VAL A 161 -3.59 -1.11 -3.44
CA VAL A 161 -2.91 0.05 -4.06
C VAL A 161 -2.46 1.05 -2.99
N LEU A 162 -3.35 1.39 -2.03
CA LEU A 162 -3.02 2.30 -0.93
C LEU A 162 -1.86 1.77 -0.09
N SER A 163 -1.84 0.46 0.20
CA SER A 163 -0.75 -0.17 0.95
C SER A 163 0.60 -0.10 0.24
N ARG A 164 0.64 -0.08 -1.10
CA ARG A 164 1.89 0.09 -1.86
C ARG A 164 2.51 1.47 -1.64
N ILE A 165 1.68 2.51 -1.52
CA ILE A 165 2.14 3.89 -1.24
C ILE A 165 2.64 4.04 0.19
N THR A 166 1.90 3.50 1.16
CA THR A 166 2.17 3.67 2.58
C THR A 166 3.13 2.60 3.09
N ASN A 167 2.62 1.38 3.28
CA ASN A 167 3.35 0.33 3.99
C ASN A 167 4.56 -0.21 3.23
N ASP A 168 4.47 -0.37 1.90
CA ASP A 168 5.56 -0.96 1.13
C ASP A 168 6.73 0.02 0.97
N VAL A 169 6.46 1.31 0.75
CA VAL A 169 7.51 2.35 0.72
C VAL A 169 8.14 2.55 2.10
N ASP A 170 7.36 2.48 3.19
CA ASP A 170 7.90 2.57 4.55
C ASP A 170 8.74 1.35 4.91
N THR A 171 8.30 0.15 4.54
CA THR A 171 9.06 -1.11 4.71
C THR A 171 10.38 -1.03 3.95
N LEU A 172 10.37 -0.53 2.71
CA LEU A 172 11.57 -0.29 1.93
C LEU A 172 12.51 0.69 2.64
N GLY A 173 11.97 1.84 3.10
CA GLY A 173 12.77 2.87 3.75
C GLY A 173 13.45 2.37 5.03
N GLN A 174 12.70 1.74 5.91
CA GLN A 174 13.24 1.18 7.16
C GLN A 174 14.28 0.09 6.89
N SER A 175 13.96 -0.85 6.00
CA SER A 175 14.83 -1.96 5.67
C SER A 175 16.09 -1.51 4.94
N LEU A 176 16.01 -0.52 4.04
CA LEU A 176 17.13 0.02 3.30
C LEU A 176 18.15 0.67 4.24
N ASN A 177 17.68 1.54 5.15
CA ASN A 177 18.55 2.20 6.12
C ASN A 177 19.22 1.20 7.05
N GLN A 178 18.45 0.27 7.59
CA GLN A 178 18.95 -0.74 8.54
C GLN A 178 19.87 -1.76 7.88
N SER A 179 19.45 -2.35 6.75
CA SER A 179 20.19 -3.49 6.15
C SER A 179 21.52 -3.08 5.55
N ILE A 180 21.59 -1.96 4.82
CA ILE A 180 22.87 -1.51 4.21
C ILE A 180 23.87 -1.17 5.30
N THR A 181 23.47 -0.39 6.29
CA THR A 181 24.33 -0.01 7.40
C THR A 181 24.82 -1.25 8.14
N GLN A 182 23.90 -2.14 8.52
CA GLN A 182 24.20 -3.32 9.31
C GLN A 182 25.09 -4.33 8.56
N LEU A 183 24.87 -4.52 7.25
CA LEU A 183 25.72 -5.38 6.42
C LEU A 183 27.17 -4.87 6.40
N ILE A 184 27.36 -3.57 6.11
CA ILE A 184 28.70 -2.97 5.99
C ILE A 184 29.41 -2.99 7.34
N THR A 185 28.76 -2.57 8.42
CA THR A 185 29.35 -2.54 9.75
C THR A 185 29.69 -3.96 10.23
N SER A 186 28.79 -4.95 10.04
CA SER A 186 29.01 -6.33 10.48
C SER A 186 30.15 -7.00 9.71
N VAL A 187 30.21 -6.83 8.38
CA VAL A 187 31.30 -7.39 7.56
C VAL A 187 32.64 -6.75 7.94
N THR A 188 32.67 -5.40 8.07
CA THR A 188 33.88 -4.69 8.48
C THR A 188 34.33 -5.11 9.88
N GLN A 189 33.39 -5.29 10.80
CA GLN A 189 33.70 -5.71 12.18
C GLN A 189 34.23 -7.13 12.24
N ILE A 190 33.62 -8.09 11.53
CA ILE A 190 34.11 -9.47 11.48
C ILE A 190 35.53 -9.51 10.91
N LEU A 191 35.75 -8.87 9.75
CA LEU A 191 37.08 -8.88 9.11
C LEU A 191 38.12 -8.14 9.97
N GLY A 192 37.76 -6.97 10.51
CA GLY A 192 38.68 -6.18 11.32
C GLY A 192 39.03 -6.85 12.66
N VAL A 193 38.03 -7.43 13.35
CA VAL A 193 38.27 -8.18 14.59
C VAL A 193 39.16 -9.41 14.29
N LEU A 194 38.90 -10.15 13.21
CA LEU A 194 39.72 -11.30 12.82
C LEU A 194 41.19 -10.90 12.55
N VAL A 195 41.42 -9.81 11.82
CA VAL A 195 42.78 -9.28 11.57
C VAL A 195 43.45 -8.91 12.89
N MET A 196 42.73 -8.23 13.80
CA MET A 196 43.30 -7.85 15.10
C MET A 196 43.63 -9.06 15.96
N MET A 197 42.77 -10.08 15.99
CA MET A 197 43.00 -11.33 16.73
C MET A 197 44.24 -12.09 16.20
N LEU A 198 44.35 -12.22 14.87
CA LEU A 198 45.52 -12.84 14.22
C LEU A 198 46.82 -12.05 14.52
N SER A 199 46.75 -10.72 14.67
CA SER A 199 47.89 -9.87 15.00
C SER A 199 48.37 -10.01 16.46
N ILE A 200 47.57 -10.61 17.34
CA ILE A 200 47.90 -10.77 18.76
C ILE A 200 48.36 -12.21 19.02
N SER A 201 47.53 -13.23 18.71
CA SER A 201 47.83 -14.62 19.00
C SER A 201 47.07 -15.58 18.08
N LEU A 202 47.79 -16.40 17.30
CA LEU A 202 47.18 -17.42 16.43
C LEU A 202 46.43 -18.52 17.23
N PRO A 203 46.99 -19.08 18.33
CA PRO A 203 46.29 -20.11 19.12
C PRO A 203 44.96 -19.60 19.70
N LEU A 204 44.94 -18.40 20.28
CA LEU A 204 43.72 -17.81 20.83
C LEU A 204 42.67 -17.48 19.75
N THR A 205 43.13 -17.09 18.56
CA THR A 205 42.25 -16.89 17.39
C THR A 205 41.58 -18.21 17.01
N GLY A 206 42.35 -19.33 17.00
CA GLY A 206 41.82 -20.67 16.72
C GLY A 206 40.70 -21.07 17.68
N VAL A 207 40.88 -20.83 18.99
CA VAL A 207 39.84 -21.07 20.00
C VAL A 207 38.56 -20.27 19.71
N THR A 208 38.73 -18.99 19.38
CA THR A 208 37.56 -18.12 19.08
C THR A 208 36.86 -18.54 17.80
N VAL A 209 37.60 -18.82 16.73
CA VAL A 209 37.01 -19.25 15.45
C VAL A 209 36.27 -20.58 15.59
N LEU A 210 36.70 -21.46 16.49
CA LEU A 210 36.01 -22.74 16.77
C LEU A 210 34.60 -22.54 17.38
N THR A 211 34.33 -21.39 18.01
CA THR A 211 32.98 -21.09 18.50
C THR A 211 31.96 -20.84 17.38
N LEU A 212 32.40 -20.47 16.16
CA LEU A 212 31.50 -20.19 15.04
C LEU A 212 30.73 -21.43 14.55
N PRO A 213 31.38 -22.58 14.28
CA PRO A 213 30.63 -23.79 13.93
C PRO A 213 29.64 -24.20 15.01
N ALA A 214 30.04 -24.10 16.30
CA ALA A 214 29.14 -24.40 17.41
C ALA A 214 27.89 -23.48 17.41
N ALA A 215 28.09 -22.17 17.23
CA ALA A 215 27.02 -21.21 17.11
C ALA A 215 26.11 -21.48 15.89
N ALA A 216 26.73 -21.80 14.73
CA ALA A 216 25.98 -22.12 13.51
C ALA A 216 25.13 -23.39 13.66
N ILE A 217 25.68 -24.44 14.28
CA ILE A 217 24.94 -25.69 14.54
C ILE A 217 23.74 -25.42 15.47
N ILE A 218 23.95 -24.70 16.57
CA ILE A 218 22.88 -24.35 17.51
C ILE A 218 21.80 -23.53 16.81
N MET A 219 22.19 -22.53 16.02
CA MET A 219 21.24 -21.70 15.26
C MET A 219 20.41 -22.56 14.28
N MET A 220 21.05 -23.45 13.53
CA MET A 220 20.40 -24.34 12.57
C MET A 220 19.41 -25.30 13.25
N VAL A 221 19.80 -25.88 14.38
CA VAL A 221 18.95 -26.76 15.19
C VAL A 221 17.74 -25.99 15.72
N MET A 222 17.96 -24.80 16.29
CA MET A 222 16.87 -23.98 16.84
C MET A 222 15.89 -23.52 15.76
N ILE A 223 16.37 -23.10 14.60
CA ILE A 223 15.51 -22.73 13.45
C ILE A 223 14.70 -23.96 13.01
N HIS A 224 15.31 -25.11 12.87
CA HIS A 224 14.63 -26.33 12.45
C HIS A 224 13.47 -26.71 13.37
N PHE A 225 13.66 -26.62 14.69
CA PHE A 225 12.62 -26.94 15.66
C PHE A 225 11.57 -25.83 15.84
N SER A 226 11.92 -24.56 15.72
CA SER A 226 10.96 -23.46 15.92
C SER A 226 10.11 -23.16 14.68
N GLN A 227 10.61 -23.42 13.47
CA GLN A 227 9.94 -23.05 12.22
C GLN A 227 8.54 -23.67 12.03
N PRO A 228 8.26 -24.95 12.39
CA PRO A 228 6.92 -25.52 12.30
C PRO A 228 5.90 -24.76 13.14
N TYR A 229 6.25 -24.45 14.40
CA TYR A 229 5.38 -23.73 15.33
C TYR A 229 5.17 -22.28 14.89
N PHE A 230 6.17 -21.66 14.32
CA PHE A 230 6.04 -20.32 13.74
C PHE A 230 5.05 -20.28 12.58
N ARG A 231 5.09 -21.29 11.69
CA ARG A 231 4.13 -21.42 10.59
C ARG A 231 2.72 -21.66 11.09
N GLU A 232 2.56 -22.57 12.05
CA GLU A 232 1.28 -22.85 12.68
C GLU A 232 0.71 -21.61 13.36
N GLN A 233 1.52 -20.89 14.14
CA GLN A 233 1.13 -19.63 14.77
C GLN A 233 0.63 -18.61 13.74
N GLN A 234 1.34 -18.41 12.63
CA GLN A 234 0.94 -17.48 11.57
C GLN A 234 -0.38 -17.92 10.90
N GLN A 235 -0.55 -19.21 10.67
CA GLN A 235 -1.75 -19.74 10.06
C GLN A 235 -2.97 -19.57 10.97
N VAL A 236 -2.82 -19.89 12.25
CA VAL A 236 -3.89 -19.75 13.26
C VAL A 236 -4.20 -18.27 13.52
N LEU A 237 -3.18 -17.40 13.58
CA LEU A 237 -3.38 -15.95 13.69
C LEU A 237 -4.20 -15.39 12.51
N GLY A 238 -3.93 -15.88 11.30
CA GLY A 238 -4.75 -15.52 10.13
C GLY A 238 -6.21 -15.96 10.26
N ALA A 239 -6.46 -17.15 10.81
CA ALA A 239 -7.81 -17.64 11.07
C ALA A 239 -8.53 -16.83 12.15
N VAL A 240 -7.85 -16.51 13.25
CA VAL A 240 -8.40 -15.65 14.32
C VAL A 240 -8.76 -14.26 13.79
N ASN A 241 -7.88 -13.64 12.99
CA ASN A 241 -8.18 -12.35 12.39
C ASN A 241 -9.39 -12.42 11.43
N GLY A 242 -9.53 -13.53 10.68
CA GLY A 242 -10.69 -13.74 9.81
C GLY A 242 -12.01 -13.82 10.59
N ILE A 243 -12.04 -14.55 11.72
CA ILE A 243 -13.21 -14.63 12.62
C ILE A 243 -13.53 -13.23 13.18
N ILE A 244 -12.53 -12.50 13.69
CA ILE A 244 -12.74 -11.14 14.23
C ILE A 244 -13.34 -10.22 13.17
N GLU A 245 -12.86 -10.27 11.94
CA GLU A 245 -13.36 -9.44 10.83
C GLU A 245 -14.80 -9.82 10.48
N GLU A 246 -15.12 -11.13 10.42
CA GLU A 246 -16.46 -11.65 10.14
C GLU A 246 -17.44 -11.29 11.24
N ASP A 247 -17.08 -11.54 12.50
CA ASP A 247 -17.93 -11.25 13.67
C ASP A 247 -18.17 -9.75 13.83
N PHE A 248 -17.13 -8.91 13.60
CA PHE A 248 -17.28 -7.47 13.68
C PHE A 248 -18.18 -6.92 12.56
N ALA A 249 -18.01 -7.42 11.33
CA ALA A 249 -18.87 -7.04 10.21
C ALA A 249 -20.30 -7.55 10.37
N GLY A 250 -20.46 -8.74 10.98
CA GLY A 250 -21.74 -9.41 11.23
C GLY A 250 -22.36 -9.13 12.60
N GLN A 251 -21.81 -8.21 13.42
CA GLN A 251 -22.21 -8.03 14.83
C GLN A 251 -23.71 -7.81 15.01
N ASN A 252 -24.34 -7.02 14.15
CA ASN A 252 -25.80 -6.78 14.22
C ASN A 252 -26.58 -8.08 13.99
N VAL A 253 -26.11 -8.95 13.10
CA VAL A 253 -26.75 -10.23 12.80
C VAL A 253 -26.56 -11.18 13.99
N ILE A 254 -25.35 -11.26 14.55
CA ILE A 254 -25.04 -12.08 15.73
C ILE A 254 -25.95 -11.70 16.90
N GLN A 255 -26.15 -10.38 17.15
CA GLN A 255 -27.02 -9.89 18.23
C GLN A 255 -28.50 -10.17 17.97
N VAL A 256 -29.00 -9.89 16.76
CA VAL A 256 -30.42 -10.11 16.41
C VAL A 256 -30.82 -11.58 16.51
N PHE A 257 -29.91 -12.50 16.17
CA PHE A 257 -30.14 -13.93 16.21
C PHE A 257 -29.67 -14.61 17.51
N ASP A 258 -29.24 -13.83 18.51
CA ASP A 258 -28.75 -14.31 19.83
C ASP A 258 -27.68 -15.41 19.70
N ARG A 259 -26.67 -15.15 18.85
CA ARG A 259 -25.57 -16.10 18.57
C ARG A 259 -24.23 -15.69 19.19
N ALA A 260 -24.23 -14.74 20.12
CA ALA A 260 -23.00 -14.24 20.74
C ALA A 260 -22.17 -15.33 21.41
N ASP A 261 -22.81 -16.25 22.15
CA ASP A 261 -22.10 -17.35 22.83
C ASP A 261 -21.46 -18.32 21.84
N ALA A 262 -22.09 -18.57 20.70
CA ALA A 262 -21.53 -19.45 19.67
C ALA A 262 -20.32 -18.79 18.98
N ALA A 263 -20.38 -17.50 18.69
CA ALA A 263 -19.26 -16.73 18.13
C ALA A 263 -18.05 -16.70 19.08
N VAL A 264 -18.29 -16.45 20.37
CA VAL A 264 -17.25 -16.49 21.41
C VAL A 264 -16.62 -17.87 21.51
N ALA A 265 -17.42 -18.95 21.50
CA ALA A 265 -16.91 -20.32 21.58
C ALA A 265 -16.02 -20.69 20.38
N GLU A 266 -16.37 -20.24 19.17
CA GLU A 266 -15.55 -20.45 17.97
C GLU A 266 -14.23 -19.66 18.05
N PHE A 267 -14.31 -18.39 18.51
CA PHE A 267 -13.13 -17.58 18.76
C PHE A 267 -12.19 -18.24 19.78
N ASP A 268 -12.72 -18.69 20.92
CA ASP A 268 -11.94 -19.30 22.00
C ASP A 268 -11.20 -20.56 21.51
N GLU A 269 -11.85 -21.44 20.72
CA GLU A 269 -11.19 -22.62 20.14
C GLU A 269 -9.94 -22.24 19.32
N LYS A 270 -10.04 -21.21 18.49
CA LYS A 270 -8.91 -20.76 17.68
C LYS A 270 -7.86 -20.02 18.50
N ASN A 271 -8.32 -19.23 19.48
CA ASN A 271 -7.43 -18.48 20.38
C ASN A 271 -6.60 -19.42 21.27
N ASP A 272 -7.17 -20.52 21.75
CA ASP A 272 -6.45 -21.56 22.49
C ASP A 272 -5.35 -22.21 21.63
N ARG A 273 -5.65 -22.50 20.37
CA ARG A 273 -4.63 -23.00 19.42
C ARG A 273 -3.55 -21.97 19.16
N LEU A 274 -3.92 -20.69 19.03
CA LEU A 274 -2.98 -19.59 18.88
C LEU A 274 -2.07 -19.45 20.09
N PHE A 275 -2.63 -19.57 21.31
CA PHE A 275 -1.86 -19.54 22.54
C PHE A 275 -0.82 -20.67 22.59
N ILE A 276 -1.21 -21.91 22.30
CA ILE A 276 -0.30 -23.06 22.34
C ILE A 276 0.82 -22.94 21.30
N SER A 277 0.48 -22.61 20.06
CA SER A 277 1.46 -22.45 18.98
C SER A 277 2.37 -21.24 19.22
N GLY A 278 1.80 -20.13 19.70
CA GLY A 278 2.52 -18.92 20.07
C GLY A 278 3.47 -19.16 21.25
N TRP A 279 3.03 -19.82 22.30
CA TRP A 279 3.88 -20.15 23.45
C TRP A 279 5.08 -21.00 23.03
N ARG A 280 4.86 -22.08 22.25
CA ARG A 280 5.94 -22.96 21.78
C ARG A 280 6.91 -22.22 20.85
N SER A 281 6.40 -21.43 19.93
CA SER A 281 7.19 -20.61 19.00
C SER A 281 8.07 -19.62 19.76
N GLN A 282 7.47 -18.87 20.72
CA GLN A 282 8.19 -17.87 21.52
C GLN A 282 9.19 -18.48 22.49
N PHE A 283 8.85 -19.61 23.13
CA PHE A 283 9.77 -20.31 24.00
C PHE A 283 11.03 -20.78 23.25
N LEU A 284 10.85 -21.45 22.10
CA LEU A 284 11.99 -21.92 21.29
C LEU A 284 12.81 -20.75 20.74
N SER A 285 12.15 -19.71 20.24
CA SER A 285 12.86 -18.52 19.75
C SER A 285 13.56 -17.78 20.89
N GLY A 286 12.96 -17.73 22.07
CA GLY A 286 13.53 -17.10 23.26
C GLY A 286 14.77 -17.82 23.79
N LEU A 287 14.92 -19.13 23.55
CA LEU A 287 16.12 -19.89 23.90
C LEU A 287 17.34 -19.52 23.03
N MET A 288 17.14 -18.91 21.86
CA MET A 288 18.22 -18.55 20.95
C MET A 288 19.29 -17.68 21.64
N MET A 289 18.87 -16.59 22.31
CA MET A 289 19.81 -15.67 22.96
C MET A 289 20.59 -16.32 24.12
N PRO A 290 19.97 -17.06 25.07
CA PRO A 290 20.70 -17.78 26.11
C PRO A 290 21.69 -18.81 25.56
N LEU A 291 21.32 -19.56 24.51
CA LEU A 291 22.19 -20.56 23.91
C LEU A 291 23.39 -19.92 23.19
N MET A 292 23.16 -18.81 22.47
CA MET A 292 24.26 -18.04 21.85
C MET A 292 25.16 -17.43 22.91
N SER A 293 24.64 -16.95 24.02
CA SER A 293 25.41 -16.46 25.17
C SER A 293 26.23 -17.60 25.80
N LEU A 294 25.69 -18.81 25.89
CA LEU A 294 26.42 -19.98 26.37
C LEU A 294 27.63 -20.26 25.48
N VAL A 295 27.47 -20.28 24.15
CA VAL A 295 28.59 -20.48 23.21
C VAL A 295 29.64 -19.39 23.38
N GLY A 296 29.22 -18.12 23.48
CA GLY A 296 30.14 -17.01 23.74
C GLY A 296 30.93 -17.17 25.05
N ASN A 297 30.24 -17.60 26.13
CA ASN A 297 30.88 -17.85 27.43
C ASN A 297 31.80 -19.06 27.40
N MET A 298 31.48 -20.13 26.66
CA MET A 298 32.42 -21.24 26.43
C MET A 298 33.68 -20.79 25.68
N GLY A 299 33.52 -19.94 24.66
CA GLY A 299 34.65 -19.30 23.97
C GLY A 299 35.49 -18.45 24.93
N TYR A 300 34.86 -17.69 25.79
CA TYR A 300 35.53 -16.91 26.86
C TYR A 300 36.35 -17.82 27.79
N VAL A 301 35.77 -18.90 28.30
CA VAL A 301 36.47 -19.85 29.17
C VAL A 301 37.66 -20.48 28.42
N GLY A 302 37.47 -20.88 27.15
CA GLY A 302 38.55 -21.40 26.30
C GLY A 302 39.71 -20.42 26.13
N VAL A 303 39.40 -19.15 25.87
CA VAL A 303 40.40 -18.08 25.76
C VAL A 303 41.15 -17.88 27.07
N VAL A 304 40.48 -17.89 28.22
CA VAL A 304 41.11 -17.73 29.52
C VAL A 304 42.05 -18.93 29.84
N VAL A 305 41.60 -20.15 29.60
CA VAL A 305 42.41 -21.38 29.88
C VAL A 305 43.66 -21.43 28.99
N VAL A 306 43.46 -21.29 27.67
CA VAL A 306 44.61 -21.31 26.72
C VAL A 306 45.48 -20.07 26.89
N GLY A 307 44.88 -18.91 27.16
CA GLY A 307 45.60 -17.67 27.41
C GLY A 307 46.47 -17.73 28.67
N ALA A 308 45.94 -18.35 29.75
CA ALA A 308 46.73 -18.59 30.97
C ALA A 308 47.94 -19.52 30.72
N GLN A 309 47.75 -20.60 29.93
CA GLN A 309 48.86 -21.45 29.55
C GLN A 309 49.95 -20.70 28.73
N LEU A 310 49.49 -19.88 27.77
CA LEU A 310 50.43 -19.08 26.97
C LEU A 310 51.11 -17.99 27.81
N ALA A 311 50.44 -17.45 28.81
CA ALA A 311 51.03 -16.47 29.72
C ALA A 311 52.11 -17.08 30.61
N LEU A 312 51.93 -18.33 31.10
CA LEU A 312 52.92 -19.06 31.86
C LEU A 312 54.20 -19.39 31.03
N THR A 313 54.04 -19.52 29.71
CA THR A 313 55.17 -19.72 28.78
C THR A 313 55.76 -18.42 28.23
N GLY A 314 55.25 -17.27 28.65
CA GLY A 314 55.71 -15.95 28.19
C GLY A 314 55.22 -15.54 26.79
N ASN A 315 54.32 -16.32 26.18
CA ASN A 315 53.83 -16.11 24.81
C ASN A 315 52.51 -15.25 24.74
N ALA A 316 51.99 -14.84 25.87
CA ALA A 316 50.83 -13.93 25.94
C ALA A 316 50.92 -13.06 27.20
N THR A 317 50.41 -11.85 27.13
CA THR A 317 50.31 -10.92 28.27
C THR A 317 48.91 -10.97 28.89
N PRO A 318 48.73 -10.54 30.16
CA PRO A 318 47.38 -10.37 30.74
C PRO A 318 46.47 -9.47 29.90
N GLY A 319 47.03 -8.44 29.27
CA GLY A 319 46.31 -7.53 28.39
C GLY A 319 45.88 -8.19 27.08
N ASP A 320 46.63 -9.15 26.54
CA ASP A 320 46.21 -9.92 25.38
C ASP A 320 45.01 -10.77 25.69
N ILE A 321 44.97 -11.44 26.83
CA ILE A 321 43.84 -12.23 27.30
C ILE A 321 42.58 -11.32 27.42
N GLN A 322 42.74 -10.16 28.03
CA GLN A 322 41.62 -9.18 28.17
C GLN A 322 41.14 -8.71 26.81
N SER A 323 42.03 -8.40 25.88
CA SER A 323 41.69 -7.99 24.51
C SER A 323 40.90 -9.09 23.79
N PHE A 324 41.32 -10.33 23.88
CA PHE A 324 40.64 -11.47 23.29
C PHE A 324 39.25 -11.71 23.87
N ILE A 325 39.06 -11.54 25.16
CA ILE A 325 37.72 -11.60 25.80
C ILE A 325 36.75 -10.63 25.15
N GLN A 326 37.20 -9.40 24.89
CA GLN A 326 36.37 -8.40 24.20
C GLN A 326 36.17 -8.75 22.71
N TYR A 327 37.20 -9.23 22.03
CA TYR A 327 37.10 -9.65 20.64
C TYR A 327 36.16 -10.82 20.43
N VAL A 328 36.10 -11.82 21.32
CA VAL A 328 35.11 -12.89 21.28
C VAL A 328 33.70 -12.36 21.23
N ARG A 329 33.38 -11.39 22.10
CA ARG A 329 32.05 -10.75 22.12
C ARG A 329 31.81 -9.95 20.84
N ASN A 330 32.78 -9.13 20.42
CA ASN A 330 32.69 -8.29 19.22
C ASN A 330 32.64 -9.10 17.91
N PHE A 331 33.01 -10.38 17.95
CA PHE A 331 32.97 -11.29 16.80
C PHE A 331 31.63 -12.03 16.68
N THR A 332 31.04 -12.45 17.81
CA THR A 332 29.81 -13.24 17.82
C THR A 332 28.59 -12.40 17.47
N GLN A 333 28.52 -11.15 17.92
CA GLN A 333 27.37 -10.27 17.71
C GLN A 333 27.10 -9.93 16.24
N PRO A 334 28.09 -9.53 15.41
CA PRO A 334 27.87 -9.27 13.98
C PRO A 334 27.45 -10.50 13.19
N VAL A 335 27.89 -11.69 13.58
CA VAL A 335 27.47 -12.95 12.93
C VAL A 335 25.96 -13.16 13.11
N GLN A 336 25.44 -12.93 14.31
CA GLN A 336 24.00 -13.00 14.57
C GLN A 336 23.23 -11.94 13.77
N GLN A 337 23.77 -10.73 13.67
CA GLN A 337 23.16 -9.63 12.92
C GLN A 337 23.06 -9.95 11.42
N LEU A 338 24.08 -10.56 10.81
CA LEU A 338 24.06 -10.98 9.40
C LEU A 338 22.95 -12.01 9.12
N GLY A 339 22.64 -12.88 10.09
CA GLY A 339 21.51 -13.81 9.98
C GLY A 339 20.16 -13.08 9.81
N ASN A 340 19.97 -11.98 10.53
CA ASN A 340 18.73 -11.18 10.47
C ASN A 340 18.66 -10.32 9.20
N VAL A 341 19.81 -9.85 8.68
CA VAL A 341 19.86 -9.03 7.46
C VAL A 341 19.24 -9.77 6.26
N GLY A 342 19.43 -11.07 6.15
CA GLY A 342 18.86 -11.88 5.07
C GLY A 342 17.33 -11.79 5.01
N ASN A 343 16.66 -11.89 6.16
CA ASN A 343 15.20 -11.76 6.26
C ASN A 343 14.73 -10.34 5.94
N THR A 344 15.43 -9.33 6.46
CA THR A 344 15.09 -7.92 6.21
C THR A 344 15.27 -7.56 4.73
N LEU A 345 16.33 -8.06 4.07
CA LEU A 345 16.52 -7.87 2.63
C LEU A 345 15.43 -8.56 1.80
N GLN A 346 14.94 -9.73 2.21
CA GLN A 346 13.83 -10.38 1.53
C GLN A 346 12.52 -9.60 1.66
N SER A 347 12.20 -9.11 2.86
CA SER A 347 11.01 -8.26 3.08
C SER A 347 11.10 -6.97 2.27
N MET A 348 12.28 -6.34 2.25
CA MET A 348 12.54 -5.15 1.43
C MET A 348 12.34 -5.44 -0.06
N ALA A 349 12.89 -6.55 -0.56
CA ALA A 349 12.77 -6.92 -1.96
C ALA A 349 11.31 -7.19 -2.35
N ALA A 350 10.53 -7.89 -1.51
CA ALA A 350 9.12 -8.15 -1.77
C ALA A 350 8.27 -6.86 -1.80
N ALA A 351 8.49 -5.94 -0.84
CA ALA A 351 7.83 -4.64 -0.83
C ALA A 351 8.21 -3.79 -2.06
N THR A 352 9.51 -3.78 -2.40
CA THR A 352 10.03 -3.05 -3.57
C THR A 352 9.49 -3.62 -4.88
N GLU A 353 9.38 -4.95 -4.99
CA GLU A 353 8.82 -5.64 -6.17
C GLU A 353 7.37 -5.21 -6.42
N ARG A 354 6.52 -5.17 -5.37
CA ARG A 354 5.14 -4.69 -5.49
C ARG A 354 5.04 -3.23 -5.92
N VAL A 355 5.94 -2.38 -5.39
CA VAL A 355 6.01 -0.97 -5.82
C VAL A 355 6.41 -0.87 -7.29
N PHE A 356 7.44 -1.59 -7.73
CA PHE A 356 7.88 -1.56 -9.12
C PHE A 356 6.87 -2.22 -10.09
N GLU A 357 6.14 -3.25 -9.64
CA GLU A 357 5.04 -3.84 -10.41
C GLU A 357 3.95 -2.79 -10.69
N PHE A 358 3.59 -1.99 -9.68
CA PHE A 358 2.63 -0.90 -9.87
C PHE A 358 3.17 0.22 -10.77
N LEU A 359 4.42 0.64 -10.58
CA LEU A 359 5.03 1.67 -11.41
C LEU A 359 5.20 1.23 -12.87
N ALA A 360 5.35 -0.07 -13.11
CA ALA A 360 5.42 -0.67 -14.44
C ALA A 360 4.04 -0.96 -15.07
N ALA A 361 2.93 -0.73 -14.33
CA ALA A 361 1.58 -0.91 -14.88
C ALA A 361 1.39 -0.04 -16.13
N PRO A 362 0.62 -0.51 -17.13
CA PRO A 362 0.35 0.28 -18.32
C PRO A 362 -0.32 1.61 -17.95
N GLU A 363 -0.05 2.63 -18.75
CA GLU A 363 -0.66 3.96 -18.61
C GLU A 363 -1.77 4.11 -19.63
N GLU A 364 -2.72 5.02 -19.36
CA GLU A 364 -3.75 5.36 -20.35
C GLU A 364 -3.07 5.90 -21.62
N GLU A 365 -3.44 5.35 -22.78
CA GLU A 365 -2.95 5.84 -24.06
C GLU A 365 -3.51 7.25 -24.31
N GLN A 366 -2.64 8.19 -24.58
CA GLN A 366 -2.98 9.56 -24.96
C GLN A 366 -2.96 9.67 -26.48
N ALA A 367 -3.89 10.44 -27.06
CA ALA A 367 -3.85 10.78 -28.48
C ALA A 367 -2.63 11.66 -28.76
N THR A 368 -1.88 11.32 -29.81
CA THR A 368 -0.66 12.05 -30.22
C THR A 368 -0.97 13.33 -31.00
N ASP A 369 -2.12 13.39 -31.68
CA ASP A 369 -2.58 14.52 -32.46
C ASP A 369 -4.05 14.80 -32.11
N ALA A 370 -4.28 15.64 -31.09
CA ALA A 370 -5.62 16.04 -30.70
C ALA A 370 -6.29 16.81 -31.86
N GLN A 371 -7.41 16.30 -32.35
CA GLN A 371 -8.21 16.97 -33.38
C GLN A 371 -8.97 18.15 -32.75
N VAL A 372 -9.26 19.17 -33.55
CA VAL A 372 -10.08 20.31 -33.14
C VAL A 372 -11.54 19.95 -33.42
N ALA A 373 -12.40 20.06 -32.40
CA ALA A 373 -13.83 19.77 -32.50
C ALA A 373 -14.53 20.63 -33.55
N GLU A 374 -15.50 20.06 -34.26
CA GLU A 374 -16.46 20.85 -35.03
C GLU A 374 -17.33 21.67 -34.06
N GLU A 375 -17.86 22.83 -34.47
CA GLU A 375 -18.70 23.71 -33.64
C GLU A 375 -20.11 23.12 -33.41
N ARG A 376 -20.20 21.94 -32.77
CA ARG A 376 -21.47 21.32 -32.34
C ARG A 376 -21.37 20.80 -30.89
N PRO A 377 -21.28 21.73 -29.92
CA PRO A 377 -21.10 21.33 -28.54
C PRO A 377 -22.29 20.45 -28.05
N GLY A 378 -21.93 19.29 -27.49
CA GLY A 378 -22.88 18.32 -26.96
C GLY A 378 -23.44 17.30 -27.94
N LEU A 379 -22.99 17.25 -29.21
CA LEU A 379 -23.32 16.16 -30.13
C LEU A 379 -22.58 14.89 -29.71
N VAL A 380 -23.32 13.77 -29.58
CA VAL A 380 -22.73 12.45 -29.25
C VAL A 380 -23.29 11.40 -30.18
N GLU A 381 -22.43 10.64 -30.84
CA GLU A 381 -22.78 9.62 -31.81
C GLU A 381 -22.15 8.27 -31.45
N PHE A 382 -22.98 7.26 -31.29
CA PHE A 382 -22.59 5.85 -31.21
C PHE A 382 -22.88 5.18 -32.55
N ASP A 383 -21.90 4.58 -33.18
CA ASP A 383 -22.00 3.95 -34.47
C ASP A 383 -21.47 2.51 -34.38
N HIS A 384 -22.37 1.53 -34.31
CA HIS A 384 -22.07 0.10 -34.20
C HIS A 384 -21.08 -0.27 -33.09
N VAL A 385 -21.20 0.38 -31.92
CA VAL A 385 -20.30 0.21 -30.79
C VAL A 385 -20.39 -1.19 -30.21
N ARG A 386 -19.24 -1.83 -30.04
CA ARG A 386 -19.05 -3.13 -29.37
C ARG A 386 -18.06 -3.00 -28.24
N PHE A 387 -18.34 -3.68 -27.12
CA PHE A 387 -17.45 -3.63 -25.98
C PHE A 387 -17.64 -4.79 -25.01
N GLY A 388 -16.53 -5.26 -24.40
CA GLY A 388 -16.50 -6.20 -23.28
C GLY A 388 -15.34 -5.93 -22.33
N TYR A 389 -15.53 -6.14 -21.02
CA TYR A 389 -14.45 -5.95 -20.04
C TYR A 389 -13.38 -7.05 -20.09
N VAL A 390 -13.75 -8.22 -20.59
CA VAL A 390 -12.88 -9.40 -20.70
C VAL A 390 -12.91 -9.89 -22.15
N PRO A 391 -11.77 -10.16 -22.76
CA PRO A 391 -11.73 -10.72 -24.11
C PRO A 391 -12.63 -11.96 -24.25
N GLY A 392 -13.52 -11.94 -25.24
CA GLY A 392 -14.48 -13.01 -25.48
C GLY A 392 -15.79 -12.93 -24.68
N GLN A 393 -15.97 -11.94 -23.80
CA GLN A 393 -17.23 -11.69 -23.11
C GLN A 393 -17.77 -10.31 -23.51
N THR A 394 -18.49 -10.24 -24.61
CA THR A 394 -19.11 -9.02 -25.09
C THR A 394 -20.28 -8.65 -24.19
N ILE A 395 -20.37 -7.37 -23.80
CA ILE A 395 -21.46 -6.80 -22.99
C ILE A 395 -22.33 -5.88 -23.84
N ILE A 396 -21.73 -5.12 -24.74
CA ILE A 396 -22.42 -4.30 -25.74
C ILE A 396 -22.13 -4.92 -27.10
N HIS A 397 -23.17 -5.38 -27.82
CA HIS A 397 -22.99 -6.15 -29.05
C HIS A 397 -23.05 -5.30 -30.30
N ASP A 398 -24.06 -4.39 -30.38
CA ASP A 398 -24.25 -3.48 -31.52
C ASP A 398 -25.08 -2.26 -31.07
N PHE A 399 -24.42 -1.26 -30.51
CA PHE A 399 -25.09 -0.08 -29.98
C PHE A 399 -24.92 1.10 -30.93
N SER A 400 -26.07 1.59 -31.48
CA SER A 400 -26.09 2.75 -32.39
C SER A 400 -27.13 3.78 -31.95
N CYS A 401 -26.68 5.01 -31.67
CA CYS A 401 -27.55 6.11 -31.27
C CYS A 401 -26.88 7.44 -31.55
N VAL A 402 -27.67 8.43 -31.97
CA VAL A 402 -27.26 9.83 -32.05
C VAL A 402 -28.07 10.60 -31.01
N ALA A 403 -27.38 11.39 -30.19
CA ALA A 403 -27.92 12.36 -29.27
C ALA A 403 -27.60 13.76 -29.80
N GLU A 404 -28.62 14.49 -30.23
CA GLU A 404 -28.48 15.87 -30.74
C GLU A 404 -28.20 16.87 -29.60
N PRO A 405 -27.56 18.00 -29.90
CA PRO A 405 -27.32 19.04 -28.89
C PRO A 405 -28.58 19.45 -28.14
N GLY A 406 -28.50 19.44 -26.79
CA GLY A 406 -29.62 19.81 -25.91
C GLY A 406 -30.66 18.71 -25.69
N GLN A 407 -30.48 17.51 -26.27
CA GLN A 407 -31.43 16.41 -26.16
C GLN A 407 -31.26 15.60 -24.88
N THR A 408 -32.34 15.20 -24.26
CA THR A 408 -32.35 14.29 -23.11
C THR A 408 -32.55 12.84 -23.56
N VAL A 409 -31.55 11.99 -23.38
CA VAL A 409 -31.57 10.57 -23.70
C VAL A 409 -31.68 9.74 -22.42
N ALA A 410 -32.83 9.13 -22.19
CA ALA A 410 -33.03 8.21 -21.07
C ALA A 410 -32.62 6.80 -21.44
N ILE A 411 -31.80 6.17 -20.63
CA ILE A 411 -31.34 4.79 -20.79
C ILE A 411 -32.03 3.92 -19.73
N VAL A 412 -32.90 3.01 -20.18
CA VAL A 412 -33.72 2.13 -19.33
C VAL A 412 -33.41 0.67 -19.63
N GLY A 413 -33.57 -0.19 -18.64
CA GLY A 413 -33.37 -1.65 -18.80
C GLY A 413 -33.07 -2.32 -17.46
N PRO A 414 -33.09 -3.66 -17.40
CA PRO A 414 -32.82 -4.41 -16.17
C PRO A 414 -31.37 -4.24 -15.70
N THR A 415 -31.10 -4.68 -14.47
CA THR A 415 -29.73 -4.74 -13.95
C THR A 415 -28.88 -5.66 -14.82
N GLY A 416 -27.69 -5.21 -15.19
CA GLY A 416 -26.79 -5.97 -16.09
C GLY A 416 -26.99 -5.71 -17.60
N ALA A 417 -27.99 -4.91 -18.01
CA ALA A 417 -28.23 -4.60 -19.43
C ALA A 417 -27.16 -3.75 -20.12
N GLY A 418 -26.10 -3.30 -19.41
CA GLY A 418 -24.99 -2.51 -19.98
C GLY A 418 -25.08 -0.99 -19.78
N LYS A 419 -26.08 -0.47 -19.06
CA LYS A 419 -26.31 0.99 -18.86
C LYS A 419 -25.07 1.72 -18.33
N THR A 420 -24.48 1.27 -17.22
CA THR A 420 -23.27 1.86 -16.62
C THR A 420 -22.04 1.69 -17.51
N THR A 421 -22.02 0.65 -18.36
CA THR A 421 -20.95 0.44 -19.33
C THR A 421 -20.91 1.53 -20.38
N LEU A 422 -22.06 1.96 -20.89
CA LEU A 422 -22.14 3.09 -21.85
C LEU A 422 -21.58 4.38 -21.27
N ILE A 423 -21.88 4.69 -19.99
CA ILE A 423 -21.32 5.86 -19.29
C ILE A 423 -19.80 5.79 -19.22
N LYS A 424 -19.26 4.61 -18.92
CA LYS A 424 -17.80 4.41 -18.86
C LYS A 424 -17.13 4.58 -20.21
N LEU A 425 -17.80 4.23 -21.30
CA LEU A 425 -17.34 4.45 -22.67
C LEU A 425 -17.37 5.93 -23.05
N LEU A 426 -18.45 6.67 -22.72
CA LEU A 426 -18.56 8.11 -22.95
C LEU A 426 -17.39 8.89 -22.34
N GLN A 427 -16.98 8.52 -21.13
CA GLN A 427 -15.85 9.15 -20.42
C GLN A 427 -14.48 8.57 -20.82
N ARG A 428 -14.47 7.66 -21.81
CA ARG A 428 -13.27 6.94 -22.22
C ARG A 428 -12.48 6.35 -21.04
N PHE A 429 -13.18 5.76 -20.05
CA PHE A 429 -12.54 4.90 -19.05
C PHE A 429 -12.13 3.56 -19.67
N TYR A 430 -12.73 3.22 -20.80
CA TYR A 430 -12.41 2.09 -21.65
C TYR A 430 -12.54 2.53 -23.11
N ASP A 431 -11.70 2.01 -23.98
CA ASP A 431 -11.83 2.18 -25.42
C ASP A 431 -12.79 1.12 -25.97
N VAL A 432 -13.52 1.41 -27.05
CA VAL A 432 -14.45 0.47 -27.69
C VAL A 432 -13.70 -0.61 -28.44
N ASP A 433 -14.22 -1.85 -28.41
CA ASP A 433 -13.63 -3.00 -29.13
C ASP A 433 -13.97 -2.97 -30.65
N GLY A 434 -15.05 -2.29 -31.01
CA GLY A 434 -15.49 -2.14 -32.41
C GLY A 434 -16.49 -1.02 -32.57
N GLY A 435 -16.69 -0.57 -33.80
CA GLY A 435 -17.47 0.61 -34.10
C GLY A 435 -16.76 1.91 -33.79
N SER A 436 -17.50 3.00 -33.68
CA SER A 436 -16.99 4.32 -33.30
C SER A 436 -17.93 5.01 -32.31
N LEU A 437 -17.32 5.72 -31.36
CA LEU A 437 -18.00 6.66 -30.46
C LEU A 437 -17.43 8.03 -30.72
N ARG A 438 -18.28 8.98 -31.15
CA ARG A 438 -17.85 10.34 -31.47
C ARG A 438 -18.49 11.34 -30.55
N VAL A 439 -17.73 12.30 -30.14
CA VAL A 439 -18.16 13.50 -29.39
C VAL A 439 -17.79 14.70 -30.23
N GLU A 440 -18.78 15.54 -30.55
CA GLU A 440 -18.60 16.72 -31.43
C GLU A 440 -17.97 16.36 -32.78
N GLY A 441 -18.34 15.20 -33.35
CA GLY A 441 -17.84 14.70 -34.63
C GLY A 441 -16.50 13.97 -34.60
N ILE A 442 -15.75 14.04 -33.49
CA ILE A 442 -14.42 13.42 -33.33
C ILE A 442 -14.55 12.10 -32.58
N ASP A 443 -13.90 11.04 -33.06
CA ASP A 443 -13.83 9.75 -32.31
C ASP A 443 -13.15 9.95 -30.96
N VAL A 444 -13.73 9.38 -29.89
CA VAL A 444 -13.17 9.52 -28.53
C VAL A 444 -11.72 9.02 -28.41
N ARG A 445 -11.28 8.16 -29.33
CA ARG A 445 -9.90 7.66 -29.38
C ARG A 445 -8.90 8.72 -29.84
N ASP A 446 -9.37 9.69 -30.61
CA ASP A 446 -8.57 10.80 -31.18
C ASP A 446 -8.60 12.06 -30.31
N TRP A 447 -9.40 12.07 -29.25
CA TRP A 447 -9.42 13.14 -28.25
C TRP A 447 -8.25 13.02 -27.25
N ASP A 448 -7.73 14.16 -26.79
CA ASP A 448 -7.05 14.19 -25.49
C ASP A 448 -8.05 13.80 -24.38
N ARG A 449 -7.67 12.85 -23.50
CA ARG A 449 -8.61 12.32 -22.48
C ARG A 449 -9.07 13.40 -21.49
N ALA A 450 -8.20 14.34 -21.15
CA ALA A 450 -8.55 15.42 -20.23
C ALA A 450 -9.55 16.37 -20.90
N ALA A 451 -9.29 16.77 -22.15
CA ALA A 451 -10.19 17.61 -22.92
C ALA A 451 -11.55 16.94 -23.15
N LEU A 452 -11.59 15.64 -23.52
CA LEU A 452 -12.83 14.88 -23.66
C LEU A 452 -13.65 14.87 -22.36
N ARG A 453 -13.00 14.64 -21.22
CA ARG A 453 -13.68 14.60 -19.91
C ARG A 453 -14.18 15.98 -19.47
N GLU A 454 -13.59 17.05 -20.01
CA GLU A 454 -14.06 18.41 -19.81
C GLU A 454 -15.36 18.74 -20.54
N GLU A 455 -15.73 17.99 -21.59
CA GLU A 455 -17.02 18.14 -22.27
C GLU A 455 -18.20 17.62 -21.46
N PHE A 456 -17.95 16.83 -20.41
CA PHE A 456 -18.99 16.19 -19.60
C PHE A 456 -19.00 16.69 -18.16
N ALA A 457 -20.20 16.97 -17.63
CA ALA A 457 -20.41 16.99 -16.18
C ALA A 457 -21.13 15.70 -15.75
N MET A 458 -20.83 15.19 -14.57
CA MET A 458 -21.35 13.92 -14.11
C MET A 458 -21.91 14.00 -12.69
N VAL A 459 -23.12 13.44 -12.50
CA VAL A 459 -23.73 13.19 -11.19
C VAL A 459 -23.91 11.68 -11.05
N LEU A 460 -23.13 11.08 -10.17
CA LEU A 460 -23.14 9.64 -9.92
C LEU A 460 -24.15 9.24 -8.85
N GLN A 461 -24.58 7.99 -8.88
CA GLN A 461 -25.38 7.35 -7.84
C GLN A 461 -24.69 7.43 -6.47
N ASP A 462 -23.41 7.03 -6.42
CA ASP A 462 -22.56 7.17 -5.24
C ASP A 462 -22.00 8.60 -5.17
N THR A 463 -22.63 9.44 -4.39
CA THR A 463 -22.22 10.84 -4.21
C THR A 463 -20.94 10.93 -3.39
N TRP A 464 -19.83 11.25 -4.06
CA TRP A 464 -18.54 11.45 -3.40
C TRP A 464 -18.27 12.92 -3.12
N LEU A 465 -18.00 13.24 -1.85
CA LEU A 465 -17.56 14.55 -1.41
C LEU A 465 -16.18 14.43 -0.76
N PHE A 466 -15.32 15.39 -1.02
CA PHE A 466 -13.98 15.45 -0.43
C PHE A 466 -14.05 16.03 1.00
N ASN A 467 -13.13 15.61 1.85
CA ASN A 467 -12.90 16.26 3.13
C ASN A 467 -12.47 17.72 2.88
N GLY A 468 -13.27 18.66 3.37
CA GLY A 468 -13.12 20.08 3.13
C GLY A 468 -14.45 20.81 3.28
N THR A 469 -14.49 22.10 2.97
CA THR A 469 -15.70 22.90 3.08
C THR A 469 -16.72 22.57 1.99
N ILE A 470 -18.00 22.88 2.23
CA ILE A 470 -19.04 22.78 1.19
C ILE A 470 -18.67 23.67 -0.01
N ARG A 471 -18.16 24.87 0.25
CA ARG A 471 -17.66 25.79 -0.78
C ARG A 471 -16.61 25.15 -1.69
N GLU A 472 -15.59 24.52 -1.10
CA GLU A 472 -14.54 23.81 -1.86
C GLU A 472 -15.10 22.64 -2.66
N ASN A 473 -16.04 21.90 -2.10
CA ASN A 473 -16.67 20.78 -2.77
C ASN A 473 -17.50 21.21 -3.99
N ILE A 474 -18.21 22.34 -3.93
CA ILE A 474 -18.91 22.90 -5.09
C ILE A 474 -17.91 23.46 -6.10
N ARG A 475 -16.92 24.23 -5.63
CA ARG A 475 -15.85 24.82 -6.47
C ARG A 475 -15.01 23.79 -7.22
N TYR A 476 -15.02 22.52 -6.77
CA TYR A 476 -14.32 21.43 -7.46
C TYR A 476 -14.75 21.28 -8.94
N GLY A 477 -15.99 21.66 -9.29
CA GLY A 477 -16.47 21.67 -10.68
C GLY A 477 -15.76 22.71 -11.57
N ARG A 478 -15.35 23.85 -11.00
CA ARG A 478 -14.58 24.91 -11.66
C ARG A 478 -13.70 25.62 -10.62
N PRO A 479 -12.41 25.25 -10.52
CA PRO A 479 -11.51 25.71 -9.43
C PRO A 479 -11.27 27.23 -9.37
N ASP A 480 -11.41 27.92 -10.49
CA ASP A 480 -11.23 29.37 -10.64
C ASP A 480 -12.52 30.18 -10.39
N ALA A 481 -13.63 29.51 -10.07
CA ALA A 481 -14.90 30.15 -9.78
C ALA A 481 -14.86 31.03 -8.52
N THR A 482 -15.47 32.18 -8.61
CA THR A 482 -15.65 33.12 -7.48
C THR A 482 -16.65 32.58 -6.45
N ASP A 483 -16.61 33.11 -5.23
CA ASP A 483 -17.60 32.77 -4.19
C ASP A 483 -19.04 33.06 -4.62
N ALA A 484 -19.26 34.15 -5.35
CA ALA A 484 -20.57 34.51 -5.86
C ALA A 484 -21.10 33.50 -6.88
N GLU A 485 -20.26 32.95 -7.74
CA GLU A 485 -20.65 31.90 -8.69
C GLU A 485 -20.94 30.58 -7.98
N VAL A 486 -20.16 30.22 -6.95
CA VAL A 486 -20.43 29.05 -6.08
C VAL A 486 -21.80 29.18 -5.42
N GLU A 487 -22.12 30.35 -4.84
CA GLU A 487 -23.40 30.59 -4.22
C GLU A 487 -24.55 30.58 -5.24
N ALA A 488 -24.34 31.14 -6.45
CA ALA A 488 -25.31 31.08 -7.54
C ALA A 488 -25.61 29.63 -7.96
N ALA A 489 -24.60 28.80 -8.11
CA ALA A 489 -24.75 27.37 -8.42
C ALA A 489 -25.50 26.62 -7.29
N ALA A 490 -25.18 26.92 -6.03
CA ALA A 490 -25.87 26.33 -4.88
C ALA A 490 -27.35 26.72 -4.84
N LYS A 491 -27.70 27.97 -5.19
CA LYS A 491 -29.09 28.42 -5.30
C LYS A 491 -29.82 27.70 -6.43
N ALA A 492 -29.22 27.58 -7.59
CA ALA A 492 -29.76 26.82 -8.73
C ALA A 492 -29.98 25.34 -8.37
N ALA A 493 -29.04 24.73 -7.66
CA ALA A 493 -29.18 23.35 -7.13
C ALA A 493 -30.10 23.22 -5.92
N ARG A 494 -30.79 24.28 -5.47
CA ARG A 494 -31.68 24.27 -4.30
C ARG A 494 -31.02 23.86 -2.98
N CYS A 495 -29.69 23.95 -2.87
CA CYS A 495 -28.96 23.58 -1.65
C CYS A 495 -28.60 24.79 -0.75
N ASP A 496 -28.66 26.01 -1.23
CA ASP A 496 -28.32 27.23 -0.49
C ASP A 496 -29.07 27.34 0.86
N HIS A 497 -30.37 27.00 0.88
CA HIS A 497 -31.18 27.08 2.10
C HIS A 497 -30.64 26.15 3.21
N PHE A 498 -30.41 24.88 2.91
CA PHE A 498 -29.89 23.96 3.95
C PHE A 498 -28.47 24.31 4.35
N ILE A 499 -27.62 24.79 3.41
CA ILE A 499 -26.25 25.21 3.72
C ILE A 499 -26.27 26.30 4.80
N HIS A 500 -27.17 27.29 4.70
CA HIS A 500 -27.31 28.35 5.70
C HIS A 500 -27.82 27.84 7.06
N THR A 501 -28.45 26.67 7.14
CA THR A 501 -28.87 26.06 8.42
C THR A 501 -27.72 25.36 9.16
N LEU A 502 -26.60 25.08 8.47
CA LEU A 502 -25.44 24.46 9.06
C LEU A 502 -24.56 25.47 9.80
N ALA A 503 -23.93 25.06 10.88
CA ALA A 503 -22.99 25.89 11.63
C ALA A 503 -21.77 26.22 10.75
N GLY A 504 -21.63 27.48 10.32
CA GLY A 504 -20.58 27.93 9.40
C GLY A 504 -21.03 28.05 7.94
N GLY A 505 -22.24 27.64 7.58
CA GLY A 505 -22.79 27.82 6.22
C GLY A 505 -21.92 27.14 5.16
N TYR A 506 -21.48 27.90 4.17
CA TYR A 506 -20.61 27.41 3.09
C TYR A 506 -19.22 26.92 3.58
N ASP A 507 -18.77 27.38 4.75
CA ASP A 507 -17.51 26.98 5.34
C ASP A 507 -17.65 25.78 6.29
N PHE A 508 -18.84 25.16 6.35
CA PHE A 508 -19.06 23.89 7.05
C PHE A 508 -18.16 22.80 6.47
N VAL A 509 -17.39 22.13 7.35
CA VAL A 509 -16.42 21.10 6.95
C VAL A 509 -17.12 19.74 6.87
N ILE A 510 -17.05 19.14 5.70
CA ILE A 510 -17.50 17.77 5.41
C ILE A 510 -16.40 16.81 5.86
N ASN A 511 -16.77 15.76 6.60
CA ASN A 511 -15.82 14.71 7.01
C ASN A 511 -15.48 13.76 5.84
N GLU A 512 -14.46 12.89 6.03
CA GLU A 512 -13.94 11.98 4.99
C GLU A 512 -14.99 11.08 4.33
N GLU A 513 -16.06 10.71 5.06
CA GLU A 513 -17.13 9.85 4.54
C GLU A 513 -18.39 10.64 4.17
N GLY A 514 -18.41 11.95 4.42
CA GLY A 514 -19.59 12.80 4.21
C GLY A 514 -20.79 12.43 5.10
N THR A 515 -20.55 11.67 6.20
CA THR A 515 -21.61 11.16 7.09
C THR A 515 -22.29 12.26 7.91
N ASN A 516 -21.70 13.44 7.98
CA ASN A 516 -22.28 14.62 8.62
C ASN A 516 -23.26 15.39 7.74
N LEU A 517 -23.54 14.89 6.51
CA LEU A 517 -24.62 15.34 5.64
C LEU A 517 -25.55 14.16 5.30
N SER A 518 -26.86 14.43 5.16
CA SER A 518 -27.79 13.42 4.66
C SER A 518 -27.49 13.06 3.19
N GLN A 519 -27.94 11.88 2.74
CA GLN A 519 -27.73 11.44 1.36
C GLN A 519 -28.27 12.45 0.34
N GLY A 520 -29.47 12.98 0.57
CA GLY A 520 -30.07 14.00 -0.30
C GLY A 520 -29.27 15.32 -0.30
N GLN A 521 -28.76 15.76 0.87
CA GLN A 521 -27.90 16.95 0.94
C GLN A 521 -26.60 16.74 0.15
N ARG A 522 -25.95 15.58 0.27
CA ARG A 522 -24.77 15.24 -0.53
C ARG A 522 -25.06 15.29 -2.02
N GLN A 523 -26.21 14.75 -2.45
CA GLN A 523 -26.61 14.76 -3.85
C GLN A 523 -26.83 16.19 -4.37
N LEU A 524 -27.48 17.05 -3.61
CA LEU A 524 -27.69 18.46 -3.98
C LEU A 524 -26.36 19.21 -4.12
N VAL A 525 -25.35 18.93 -3.26
CA VAL A 525 -24.00 19.51 -3.38
C VAL A 525 -23.28 19.01 -4.65
N THR A 526 -23.44 17.73 -5.02
CA THR A 526 -22.86 17.22 -6.28
C THR A 526 -23.57 17.78 -7.51
N ILE A 527 -24.87 18.04 -7.45
CA ILE A 527 -25.62 18.75 -8.51
C ILE A 527 -25.11 20.20 -8.63
N ALA A 528 -24.90 20.92 -7.51
CA ALA A 528 -24.32 22.26 -7.52
C ALA A 528 -22.92 22.29 -8.15
N ARG A 529 -22.09 21.26 -7.88
CA ARG A 529 -20.78 21.06 -8.53
C ARG A 529 -20.93 20.93 -10.05
N ALA A 530 -21.88 20.14 -10.51
CA ALA A 530 -22.15 19.94 -11.95
C ALA A 530 -22.70 21.20 -12.63
N ILE A 531 -23.59 21.96 -11.96
CA ILE A 531 -24.08 23.26 -12.46
C ILE A 531 -22.93 24.27 -12.60
N LEU A 532 -22.03 24.33 -11.60
CA LEU A 532 -20.89 25.25 -11.62
C LEU A 532 -19.87 24.89 -12.73
N ALA A 533 -19.72 23.58 -13.02
CA ALA A 533 -18.86 23.11 -14.09
C ALA A 533 -19.28 23.60 -15.47
N ASP A 534 -20.60 23.78 -15.70
CA ASP A 534 -21.22 24.36 -16.89
C ASP A 534 -20.75 23.70 -18.20
N ARG A 535 -20.91 22.37 -18.30
CA ARG A 535 -20.46 21.58 -19.46
C ARG A 535 -21.61 21.35 -20.45
N PRO A 536 -21.31 21.18 -21.77
CA PRO A 536 -22.35 21.00 -22.81
C PRO A 536 -23.06 19.65 -22.72
N ALA A 537 -22.41 18.62 -22.22
CA ALA A 537 -23.00 17.29 -22.05
C ALA A 537 -23.02 16.84 -20.57
N LEU A 538 -24.06 16.08 -20.22
CA LEU A 538 -24.31 15.60 -18.87
C LEU A 538 -24.43 14.08 -18.83
N ILE A 539 -23.91 13.48 -17.77
CA ILE A 539 -24.09 12.09 -17.44
C ILE A 539 -24.71 12.01 -16.05
N LEU A 540 -25.92 11.45 -15.97
CA LEU A 540 -26.70 11.41 -14.76
C LEU A 540 -27.06 9.96 -14.42
N ASP A 541 -26.62 9.48 -13.25
CA ASP A 541 -26.98 8.16 -12.71
C ASP A 541 -27.94 8.35 -11.54
N GLU A 542 -29.25 8.09 -11.77
CA GLU A 542 -30.35 8.54 -10.94
C GLU A 542 -30.83 7.50 -9.91
N ALA A 543 -29.96 6.83 -9.20
CA ALA A 543 -30.43 5.93 -8.14
C ALA A 543 -30.55 6.67 -6.79
N THR A 544 -31.77 7.06 -6.41
CA THR A 544 -32.08 7.61 -5.08
C THR A 544 -32.96 6.64 -4.28
N SER A 545 -32.36 5.61 -3.73
CA SER A 545 -32.96 4.85 -2.62
C SER A 545 -32.63 5.54 -1.30
N ASN A 546 -33.64 5.76 -0.43
CA ASN A 546 -33.51 6.30 0.94
C ASN A 546 -33.41 7.84 1.09
N VAL A 547 -34.14 8.61 0.29
CA VAL A 547 -34.28 10.05 0.47
C VAL A 547 -35.74 10.36 0.80
N ASP A 548 -36.00 11.30 1.72
CA ASP A 548 -37.36 11.73 2.03
C ASP A 548 -38.00 12.46 0.84
N THR A 549 -39.33 12.39 0.75
CA THR A 549 -40.11 12.92 -0.40
C THR A 549 -39.87 14.42 -0.67
N ARG A 550 -39.67 15.23 0.36
CA ARG A 550 -39.41 16.66 0.20
C ARG A 550 -38.04 16.94 -0.41
N THR A 551 -37.03 16.25 0.07
CA THR A 551 -35.67 16.35 -0.47
C THR A 551 -35.61 15.77 -1.89
N GLU A 552 -36.38 14.72 -2.16
CA GLU A 552 -36.52 14.15 -3.49
C GLU A 552 -37.06 15.15 -4.51
N GLU A 553 -38.10 15.94 -4.13
CA GLU A 553 -38.64 17.01 -4.98
C GLU A 553 -37.61 18.12 -5.25
N LEU A 554 -36.78 18.46 -4.24
CA LEU A 554 -35.70 19.44 -4.42
C LEU A 554 -34.62 18.92 -5.39
N ILE A 555 -34.25 17.65 -5.27
CA ILE A 555 -33.28 16.99 -6.17
C ILE A 555 -33.83 16.99 -7.60
N GLN A 556 -35.10 16.63 -7.81
CA GLN A 556 -35.72 16.63 -9.13
C GLN A 556 -35.68 18.01 -9.78
N ARG A 557 -36.07 19.05 -9.05
CA ARG A 557 -36.03 20.43 -9.55
C ARG A 557 -34.61 20.90 -9.86
N ALA A 558 -33.63 20.48 -9.05
CA ALA A 558 -32.22 20.78 -9.30
C ALA A 558 -31.69 20.06 -10.54
N MET A 559 -32.11 18.82 -10.78
CA MET A 559 -31.77 18.03 -11.97
C MET A 559 -32.39 18.64 -13.23
N ASP A 560 -33.69 19.04 -13.18
CA ASP A 560 -34.37 19.70 -14.30
C ASP A 560 -33.64 21.00 -14.69
N GLU A 561 -33.19 21.79 -13.70
CA GLU A 561 -32.39 23.00 -13.95
C GLU A 561 -31.01 22.68 -14.54
N LEU A 562 -30.35 21.62 -14.05
CA LEU A 562 -29.05 21.16 -14.56
C LEU A 562 -29.15 20.72 -16.03
N MET A 563 -30.20 19.97 -16.41
CA MET A 563 -30.38 19.44 -17.77
C MET A 563 -30.78 20.51 -18.80
N ARG A 564 -31.29 21.67 -18.38
CA ARG A 564 -31.81 22.69 -19.30
C ARG A 564 -30.77 23.15 -20.31
N GLY A 565 -31.02 22.91 -21.61
CA GLY A 565 -30.17 23.32 -22.73
C GLY A 565 -28.89 22.53 -22.92
N ARG A 566 -28.74 21.38 -22.21
CA ARG A 566 -27.56 20.51 -22.30
C ARG A 566 -27.95 19.12 -22.77
N THR A 567 -27.07 18.49 -23.54
CA THR A 567 -27.26 17.08 -23.94
C THR A 567 -27.12 16.20 -22.69
N SER A 568 -28.15 15.41 -22.37
CA SER A 568 -28.18 14.68 -21.10
C SER A 568 -28.38 13.17 -21.34
N PHE A 569 -27.42 12.36 -20.87
CA PHE A 569 -27.56 10.91 -20.78
C PHE A 569 -27.98 10.53 -19.35
N VAL A 570 -29.18 10.01 -19.21
CA VAL A 570 -29.75 9.71 -17.89
C VAL A 570 -29.99 8.20 -17.75
N ILE A 571 -29.32 7.54 -16.80
CA ILE A 571 -29.75 6.21 -16.36
C ILE A 571 -30.97 6.42 -15.48
N ALA A 572 -32.14 6.25 -16.10
CA ALA A 572 -33.37 6.63 -15.46
C ALA A 572 -33.92 5.49 -14.58
N HIS A 573 -34.10 5.79 -13.30
CA HIS A 573 -34.77 4.96 -12.32
C HIS A 573 -36.09 5.62 -11.82
N ARG A 574 -36.42 6.82 -12.33
CA ARG A 574 -37.61 7.58 -11.96
C ARG A 574 -38.52 7.76 -13.13
N LEU A 575 -39.82 7.64 -12.84
CA LEU A 575 -40.89 7.78 -13.82
C LEU A 575 -40.89 9.16 -14.47
N SER A 576 -40.71 10.23 -13.68
CA SER A 576 -40.70 11.62 -14.16
C SER A 576 -39.62 11.88 -15.20
N THR A 577 -38.40 11.37 -14.97
CA THR A 577 -37.27 11.54 -15.88
C THR A 577 -37.47 10.76 -17.18
N ILE A 578 -38.05 9.55 -17.08
CA ILE A 578 -38.34 8.73 -18.26
C ILE A 578 -39.41 9.40 -19.13
N ARG A 579 -40.47 9.93 -18.53
CA ARG A 579 -41.58 10.56 -19.27
C ARG A 579 -41.18 11.83 -20.00
N ASN A 580 -40.24 12.58 -19.42
CA ASN A 580 -39.82 13.89 -19.96
C ASN A 580 -38.62 13.78 -20.91
N ALA A 581 -38.10 12.59 -21.15
CA ALA A 581 -36.97 12.38 -22.05
C ALA A 581 -37.41 12.51 -23.53
N ASP A 582 -36.55 13.16 -24.35
CA ASP A 582 -36.78 13.30 -25.79
C ASP A 582 -36.62 11.95 -26.51
N VAL A 583 -35.72 11.13 -26.02
CA VAL A 583 -35.48 9.77 -26.54
C VAL A 583 -35.28 8.81 -25.38
N ILE A 584 -35.96 7.67 -25.42
CA ILE A 584 -35.79 6.57 -24.51
C ILE A 584 -35.10 5.42 -25.28
N LEU A 585 -33.98 4.95 -24.76
CA LEU A 585 -33.26 3.77 -25.23
C LEU A 585 -33.51 2.62 -24.26
N VAL A 586 -34.18 1.60 -24.72
CA VAL A 586 -34.49 0.42 -23.91
C VAL A 586 -33.45 -0.65 -24.18
N LEU A 587 -32.63 -0.95 -23.18
CA LEU A 587 -31.56 -1.91 -23.27
C LEU A 587 -31.97 -3.26 -22.69
N ARG A 588 -31.61 -4.33 -23.41
CA ARG A 588 -31.69 -5.70 -22.94
C ARG A 588 -30.49 -6.48 -23.46
N ASP A 589 -29.76 -7.14 -22.55
CA ASP A 589 -28.62 -8.00 -22.88
C ASP A 589 -27.56 -7.31 -23.78
N GLY A 590 -27.34 -6.00 -23.57
CA GLY A 590 -26.32 -5.21 -24.28
C GLY A 590 -26.77 -4.59 -25.61
N ASP A 591 -28.01 -4.80 -26.02
CA ASP A 591 -28.56 -4.27 -27.27
C ASP A 591 -29.71 -3.30 -27.01
N ILE A 592 -29.94 -2.35 -27.96
CA ILE A 592 -31.13 -1.52 -27.97
C ILE A 592 -32.28 -2.35 -28.57
N VAL A 593 -33.24 -2.74 -27.73
CA VAL A 593 -34.42 -3.50 -28.17
C VAL A 593 -35.55 -2.59 -28.64
N GLU A 594 -35.66 -1.39 -28.03
CA GLU A 594 -36.65 -0.39 -28.41
C GLU A 594 -36.08 1.02 -28.29
N LYS A 595 -36.53 1.93 -29.17
CA LYS A 595 -36.16 3.34 -29.18
C LYS A 595 -37.43 4.16 -29.55
N GLY A 596 -37.65 5.26 -28.85
CA GLY A 596 -38.76 6.17 -29.11
C GLY A 596 -39.07 7.09 -27.94
N THR A 597 -40.18 7.82 -28.01
CA THR A 597 -40.69 8.61 -26.89
C THR A 597 -41.50 7.72 -25.94
N HIS A 598 -41.81 8.23 -24.76
CA HIS A 598 -42.63 7.53 -23.76
C HIS A 598 -43.98 7.06 -24.33
N GLU A 599 -44.68 7.95 -25.04
CA GLU A 599 -46.01 7.66 -25.59
C GLU A 599 -45.94 6.61 -26.70
N GLU A 600 -44.94 6.72 -27.61
CA GLU A 600 -44.71 5.75 -28.68
C GLU A 600 -44.41 4.35 -28.16
N LEU A 601 -43.56 4.25 -27.14
CA LEU A 601 -43.12 2.98 -26.59
C LEU A 601 -44.24 2.30 -25.77
N LEU A 602 -45.05 3.06 -25.05
CA LEU A 602 -46.24 2.53 -24.39
C LEU A 602 -47.29 2.02 -25.40
N ALA A 603 -47.53 2.79 -26.47
CA ALA A 603 -48.45 2.40 -27.51
C ALA A 603 -48.05 1.12 -28.26
N LYS A 604 -46.74 0.85 -28.36
CA LYS A 604 -46.20 -0.39 -28.93
C LYS A 604 -46.52 -1.63 -28.08
N GLY A 605 -46.74 -1.48 -26.77
CA GLY A 605 -47.00 -2.61 -25.86
C GLY A 605 -45.87 -3.62 -25.75
N GLY A 606 -44.64 -3.19 -26.03
CA GLY A 606 -43.46 -4.05 -26.05
C GLY A 606 -42.74 -4.14 -24.68
N PHE A 607 -41.43 -4.45 -24.73
CA PHE A 607 -40.63 -4.65 -23.51
C PHE A 607 -40.60 -3.41 -22.60
N TYR A 608 -40.62 -2.21 -23.18
CA TYR A 608 -40.74 -0.98 -22.39
C TYR A 608 -42.04 -0.91 -21.58
N ALA A 609 -43.16 -1.26 -22.21
CA ALA A 609 -44.45 -1.25 -21.52
C ALA A 609 -44.51 -2.30 -20.41
N GLU A 610 -43.95 -3.50 -20.63
CA GLU A 610 -43.81 -4.51 -19.58
C GLU A 610 -42.96 -4.00 -18.40
N LEU A 611 -41.81 -3.39 -18.69
CA LEU A 611 -40.91 -2.83 -17.67
C LEU A 611 -41.55 -1.67 -16.91
N TYR A 612 -42.26 -0.81 -17.62
CA TYR A 612 -43.00 0.30 -17.04
C TYR A 612 -44.10 -0.18 -16.08
N ASN A 613 -44.94 -1.11 -16.52
CA ASN A 613 -46.03 -1.64 -15.71
C ASN A 613 -45.51 -2.40 -14.49
N SER A 614 -44.44 -3.19 -14.64
CA SER A 614 -43.85 -3.95 -13.52
C SER A 614 -43.17 -3.09 -12.46
N GLN A 615 -42.64 -1.91 -12.81
CA GLN A 615 -41.90 -1.05 -11.87
C GLN A 615 -42.72 0.11 -11.30
N PHE A 616 -43.79 0.55 -11.99
CA PHE A 616 -44.46 1.80 -11.68
C PHE A 616 -46.01 1.71 -11.55
N GLU A 617 -46.64 0.58 -11.90
CA GLU A 617 -48.10 0.41 -11.73
C GLU A 617 -48.53 0.26 -10.26
N ASP A 618 -47.65 -0.26 -9.39
CA ASP A 618 -47.92 -0.37 -7.95
C ASP A 618 -47.78 0.97 -7.19
N ALA A 619 -47.37 2.05 -7.86
CA ALA A 619 -47.10 3.35 -7.27
C ALA A 619 -48.16 4.45 -7.65
N ALA A 620 -49.24 4.10 -8.36
CA ALA A 620 -50.30 5.03 -8.79
C ALA A 620 -51.56 5.00 -7.92
#